data_2c0dae5a0d402aecf60284fc410fb0c5
#
_entry.id   2c0dae5a0d402aecf60284fc410fb0c5
#
_cell.length_a   1.000
_cell.length_b   1.000
_cell.length_c   1.000
_cell.angle_alpha   90.00
_cell.angle_beta   90.00
_cell.angle_gamma   90.00
#
_symmetry.space_group_name_H-M   'P 1'
#
loop_
_entity.id
_entity.type
_entity.pdbx_description
1 polymer ?
#
loop_
_entity_poly.entity_id
_entity_poly.type
_entity_poly.pdbx_seq_one_letter_code
_entity_poly.pdbx_strand_id
1 'polypeptide(L)'
;MYDRVEVLSYAYEHLYLADWKDAISDVFIGRAEVLEEHEGRTIGIVGGSIPFPKVVRFKSGQTASKLRNRQTMRFNKEGLFMRDAGTCQYCEKELTRQNSTIDHIIPRSKGGNTSWENCVICCPSCNSKKGNKTLTEAGMDLLRIPAKPKPHQLQWVKR
;
A
#
# COMPACT_ATOMS: atom_id res chain seq x y z
N MET A 1 -8.87 -1.53 21.70
CA MET A 1 -9.87 -1.00 20.75
C MET A 1 -9.15 0.04 19.93
N TYR A 2 -9.05 -0.15 18.61
CA TYR A 2 -8.36 0.84 17.73
C TYR A 2 -9.32 2.01 17.54
N ASP A 3 -8.97 3.15 18.13
CA ASP A 3 -9.73 4.38 17.99
C ASP A 3 -9.54 4.96 16.58
N ARG A 4 -10.58 4.81 15.75
CA ARG A 4 -10.62 5.33 14.39
C ARG A 4 -11.28 6.68 14.38
N VAL A 5 -10.71 7.60 13.61
CA VAL A 5 -11.20 8.95 13.39
C VAL A 5 -11.71 9.04 11.96
N GLU A 6 -12.91 9.56 11.78
CA GLU A 6 -13.45 9.82 10.46
C GLU A 6 -12.75 11.01 9.82
N VAL A 7 -12.30 10.86 8.58
CA VAL A 7 -11.59 11.89 7.83
C VAL A 7 -12.44 12.33 6.66
N LEU A 8 -12.74 13.64 6.62
CA LEU A 8 -13.50 14.27 5.54
C LEU A 8 -12.60 15.11 4.63
N SER A 9 -13.02 15.25 3.37
CA SER A 9 -12.44 16.21 2.44
C SER A 9 -12.82 17.65 2.84
N TYR A 10 -12.19 18.65 2.21
CA TYR A 10 -12.59 20.05 2.39
C TYR A 10 -14.05 20.31 1.94
N ALA A 11 -14.60 19.43 1.09
CA ALA A 11 -15.98 19.48 0.60
C ALA A 11 -16.96 18.61 1.43
N TYR A 12 -16.55 18.18 2.65
CA TYR A 12 -17.32 17.34 3.56
C TYR A 12 -17.63 15.92 3.03
N GLU A 13 -16.87 15.44 2.02
CA GLU A 13 -17.01 14.06 1.54
C GLU A 13 -16.23 13.13 2.46
N HIS A 14 -16.81 12.00 2.85
CA HIS A 14 -16.09 10.93 3.57
C HIS A 14 -14.92 10.43 2.73
N LEU A 15 -13.72 10.37 3.33
CA LEU A 15 -12.52 9.89 2.68
C LEU A 15 -12.13 8.50 3.17
N TYR A 16 -11.89 8.37 4.47
CA TYR A 16 -11.48 7.12 5.12
C TYR A 16 -11.56 7.24 6.65
N LEU A 17 -11.37 6.10 7.32
CA LEU A 17 -11.16 6.06 8.78
C LEU A 17 -9.66 5.98 9.06
N ALA A 18 -9.10 6.99 9.70
CA ALA A 18 -7.70 7.08 10.09
C ALA A 18 -7.43 6.49 11.48
N ASP A 19 -6.18 6.15 11.74
CA ASP A 19 -5.69 6.07 13.12
C ASP A 19 -5.71 7.47 13.75
N TRP A 20 -6.09 7.58 15.02
CA TRP A 20 -6.21 8.87 15.69
C TRP A 20 -4.90 9.68 15.72
N LYS A 21 -3.74 9.00 15.76
CA LYS A 21 -2.41 9.66 15.76
C LYS A 21 -2.14 10.34 14.41
N ASP A 22 -2.51 9.68 13.32
CA ASP A 22 -2.37 10.25 11.97
C ASP A 22 -3.31 11.44 11.79
N ALA A 23 -4.57 11.32 12.24
CA ALA A 23 -5.55 12.40 12.17
C ALA A 23 -5.12 13.63 13.00
N ILE A 24 -4.65 13.42 14.22
CA ILE A 24 -4.14 14.50 15.08
C ILE A 24 -2.87 15.12 14.49
N SER A 25 -1.98 14.36 13.90
CA SER A 25 -0.81 14.90 13.21
C SER A 25 -1.19 15.90 12.12
N ASP A 26 -2.21 15.58 11.29
CA ASP A 26 -2.70 16.50 10.26
C ASP A 26 -3.36 17.76 10.85
N VAL A 27 -3.98 17.66 12.02
CA VAL A 27 -4.53 18.82 12.75
C VAL A 27 -3.41 19.72 13.28
N PHE A 28 -2.38 19.13 13.94
CA PHE A 28 -1.25 19.90 14.49
C PHE A 28 -0.45 20.66 13.44
N ILE A 29 -0.23 20.08 12.27
CA ILE A 29 0.46 20.76 11.17
C ILE A 29 -0.46 21.68 10.35
N GLY A 30 -1.69 21.90 10.83
CA GLY A 30 -2.63 22.85 10.25
C GLY A 30 -3.30 22.44 8.94
N ARG A 31 -3.13 21.17 8.51
CA ARG A 31 -3.77 20.64 7.28
C ARG A 31 -5.24 20.30 7.46
N ALA A 32 -5.61 19.90 8.66
CA ALA A 32 -6.98 19.52 9.01
C ALA A 32 -7.49 20.32 10.23
N GLU A 33 -8.77 20.27 10.47
CA GLU A 33 -9.44 20.80 11.65
C GLU A 33 -10.34 19.73 12.25
N VAL A 34 -10.58 19.78 13.55
CA VAL A 34 -11.52 18.90 14.24
C VAL A 34 -12.92 19.46 14.06
N LEU A 35 -13.85 18.64 13.56
CA LEU A 35 -15.26 18.99 13.43
C LEU A 35 -16.09 18.44 14.60
N GLU A 36 -15.79 17.20 15.01
CA GLU A 36 -16.48 16.56 16.13
C GLU A 36 -15.46 15.93 17.06
N GLU A 37 -15.78 15.95 18.36
CA GLU A 37 -14.96 15.43 19.43
C GLU A 37 -15.71 14.32 20.19
N HIS A 38 -14.97 13.41 20.81
CA HIS A 38 -15.54 12.47 21.76
C HIS A 38 -15.73 13.14 23.12
N GLU A 39 -16.95 13.16 23.62
CA GLU A 39 -17.24 13.70 24.95
C GLU A 39 -16.42 12.99 26.05
N GLY A 40 -15.81 13.79 26.91
CA GLY A 40 -15.06 13.31 28.06
C GLY A 40 -13.74 12.61 27.76
N ARG A 41 -13.31 12.54 26.49
CA ARG A 41 -12.02 11.96 26.10
C ARG A 41 -11.04 13.03 25.69
N THR A 42 -9.81 12.94 26.22
CA THR A 42 -8.73 13.86 25.90
C THR A 42 -7.44 13.13 25.56
N ILE A 43 -6.57 13.80 24.83
CA ILE A 43 -5.19 13.36 24.52
C ILE A 43 -4.24 14.28 25.30
N GLY A 44 -3.39 13.70 26.13
CA GLY A 44 -2.34 14.46 26.82
C GLY A 44 -1.27 14.94 25.83
N ILE A 45 -0.93 16.22 25.93
CA ILE A 45 0.17 16.84 25.17
C ILE A 45 1.10 17.57 26.13
N VAL A 46 2.29 17.95 25.66
CA VAL A 46 3.20 18.80 26.46
C VAL A 46 2.53 20.16 26.73
N GLY A 47 2.29 20.43 28.00
CA GLY A 47 1.63 21.67 28.44
C GLY A 47 0.12 21.63 28.54
N GLY A 48 -0.56 20.45 28.37
CA GLY A 48 -2.00 20.38 28.52
C GLY A 48 -2.64 19.11 27.95
N SER A 49 -3.91 19.26 27.55
CA SER A 49 -4.65 18.21 26.87
C SER A 49 -5.53 18.79 25.78
N ILE A 50 -5.80 18.00 24.76
CA ILE A 50 -6.73 18.34 23.67
C ILE A 50 -7.86 17.32 23.62
N PRO A 51 -9.07 17.69 23.20
CA PRO A 51 -10.16 16.76 23.01
C PRO A 51 -9.80 15.66 22.01
N PHE A 52 -10.31 14.46 22.25
CA PHE A 52 -10.09 13.33 21.34
C PHE A 52 -10.99 13.50 20.10
N PRO A 53 -10.43 13.58 18.88
CA PRO A 53 -11.22 13.81 17.67
C PRO A 53 -12.06 12.58 17.32
N LYS A 54 -13.29 12.83 16.92
CA LYS A 54 -14.19 11.86 16.30
C LYS A 54 -14.21 12.01 14.79
N VAL A 55 -14.29 13.27 14.32
CA VAL A 55 -14.29 13.64 12.91
C VAL A 55 -13.28 14.76 12.68
N VAL A 56 -12.44 14.62 11.66
CA VAL A 56 -11.54 15.67 11.19
C VAL A 56 -11.79 15.97 9.71
N ARG A 57 -11.59 17.22 9.31
CA ARG A 57 -11.76 17.67 7.93
C ARG A 57 -10.48 18.32 7.41
N PHE A 58 -10.05 17.99 6.22
CA PHE A 58 -8.98 18.72 5.55
C PHE A 58 -9.44 20.14 5.16
N LYS A 59 -8.60 21.13 5.40
CA LYS A 59 -8.89 22.54 5.06
C LYS A 59 -8.81 22.81 3.55
N SER A 60 -8.00 22.04 2.82
CA SER A 60 -7.83 22.19 1.38
C SER A 60 -7.25 20.93 0.73
N GLY A 61 -7.36 20.84 -0.59
CA GLY A 61 -6.54 19.96 -1.42
C GLY A 61 -6.85 18.47 -1.42
N GLN A 62 -7.50 17.93 -0.40
CA GLN A 62 -7.86 16.51 -0.33
C GLN A 62 -9.31 16.30 -0.80
N THR A 63 -9.47 15.54 -1.86
CA THR A 63 -10.77 15.10 -2.37
C THR A 63 -10.80 13.59 -2.44
N ALA A 64 -11.99 12.99 -2.40
CA ALA A 64 -12.17 11.56 -2.59
C ALA A 64 -11.54 11.08 -3.92
N SER A 65 -11.59 11.90 -4.96
CA SER A 65 -10.96 11.64 -6.25
C SER A 65 -9.42 11.60 -6.16
N LYS A 66 -8.80 12.58 -5.47
CA LYS A 66 -7.33 12.61 -5.27
C LYS A 66 -6.86 11.43 -4.43
N LEU A 67 -7.65 11.01 -3.43
CA LEU A 67 -7.31 9.86 -2.59
C LEU A 67 -7.50 8.53 -3.32
N ARG A 68 -8.56 8.37 -4.13
CA ARG A 68 -8.67 7.21 -5.04
C ARG A 68 -7.44 7.10 -5.94
N ASN A 69 -6.95 8.22 -6.47
CA ASN A 69 -5.72 8.24 -7.29
C ASN A 69 -4.45 7.97 -6.46
N ARG A 70 -4.40 8.32 -5.17
CA ARG A 70 -3.31 7.94 -4.26
C ARG A 70 -3.39 6.48 -3.80
N GLN A 71 -4.59 5.92 -3.71
CA GLN A 71 -4.82 4.49 -3.45
C GLN A 71 -4.55 3.62 -4.69
N THR A 72 -4.36 4.21 -5.88
CA THR A 72 -3.73 3.46 -6.97
C THR A 72 -2.28 3.22 -6.58
N MET A 73 -2.02 2.04 -6.06
CA MET A 73 -0.68 1.64 -5.68
C MET A 73 0.26 1.79 -6.84
N ARG A 74 1.26 2.66 -6.68
CA ARG A 74 2.34 2.77 -7.64
C ARG A 74 3.08 1.44 -7.68
N PHE A 75 3.29 0.93 -8.87
CA PHE A 75 4.12 -0.26 -9.08
C PHE A 75 5.53 0.00 -8.55
N ASN A 76 5.99 -0.85 -7.64
CA ASN A 76 7.36 -0.85 -7.13
C ASN A 76 7.74 -2.24 -6.60
N LYS A 77 9.03 -2.47 -6.38
CA LYS A 77 9.56 -3.75 -5.89
C LYS A 77 8.99 -4.13 -4.52
N GLU A 78 8.85 -3.18 -3.63
CA GLU A 78 8.33 -3.41 -2.28
C GLU A 78 6.86 -3.89 -2.32
N GLY A 79 6.03 -3.24 -3.13
CA GLY A 79 4.65 -3.66 -3.33
C GLY A 79 4.53 -5.06 -3.95
N LEU A 80 5.39 -5.38 -4.92
CA LEU A 80 5.47 -6.74 -5.48
C LEU A 80 5.88 -7.76 -4.42
N PHE A 81 6.91 -7.44 -3.63
CA PHE A 81 7.39 -8.30 -2.55
C PHE A 81 6.28 -8.59 -1.52
N MET A 82 5.51 -7.57 -1.15
CA MET A 82 4.36 -7.72 -0.26
C MET A 82 3.24 -8.56 -0.89
N ARG A 83 2.86 -8.27 -2.16
CA ARG A 83 1.82 -9.02 -2.88
C ARG A 83 2.14 -10.51 -2.96
N ASP A 84 3.39 -10.83 -3.23
CA ASP A 84 3.88 -12.19 -3.41
C ASP A 84 4.31 -12.84 -2.08
N ALA A 85 4.03 -12.17 -0.95
CA ALA A 85 4.32 -12.64 0.41
C ALA A 85 5.79 -13.03 0.63
N GLY A 86 6.72 -12.32 -0.02
CA GLY A 86 8.15 -12.64 0.07
C GLY A 86 8.53 -14.03 -0.49
N THR A 87 7.72 -14.57 -1.41
CA THR A 87 7.89 -15.93 -1.94
C THR A 87 8.19 -15.90 -3.43
N CYS A 88 9.17 -16.68 -3.86
CA CYS A 88 9.48 -16.86 -5.29
C CYS A 88 8.26 -17.45 -6.01
N GLN A 89 7.72 -16.74 -7.01
CA GLN A 89 6.52 -17.18 -7.72
C GLN A 89 6.74 -18.34 -8.69
N TYR A 90 7.96 -18.89 -8.74
CA TYR A 90 8.31 -20.05 -9.58
C TYR A 90 8.66 -21.31 -8.79
N CYS A 91 9.32 -21.20 -7.64
CA CYS A 91 9.82 -22.36 -6.88
C CYS A 91 9.46 -22.34 -5.39
N GLU A 92 8.57 -21.46 -4.97
CA GLU A 92 8.05 -21.33 -3.59
C GLU A 92 9.09 -20.95 -2.52
N LYS A 93 10.36 -20.75 -2.89
CA LYS A 93 11.40 -20.41 -1.92
C LYS A 93 11.09 -19.08 -1.25
N GLU A 94 11.20 -19.04 0.07
CA GLU A 94 11.14 -17.79 0.84
C GLU A 94 12.30 -16.86 0.48
N LEU A 95 12.01 -15.58 0.33
CA LEU A 95 12.95 -14.55 -0.09
C LEU A 95 12.99 -13.43 0.94
N THR A 96 14.14 -12.79 1.02
CA THR A 96 14.31 -11.50 1.68
C THR A 96 14.22 -10.37 0.63
N ARG A 97 14.08 -9.14 1.08
CA ARG A 97 14.10 -7.97 0.18
C ARG A 97 15.41 -7.86 -0.61
N GLN A 98 16.53 -8.24 0.00
CA GLN A 98 17.86 -8.19 -0.59
C GLN A 98 18.05 -9.23 -1.70
N ASN A 99 17.60 -10.47 -1.47
CA ASN A 99 17.82 -11.60 -2.40
C ASN A 99 16.67 -11.81 -3.39
N SER A 100 15.65 -10.94 -3.37
CA SER A 100 14.54 -10.97 -4.33
C SER A 100 14.86 -10.16 -5.59
N THR A 101 14.37 -10.63 -6.73
CA THR A 101 14.42 -9.93 -8.01
C THR A 101 13.03 -9.79 -8.60
N ILE A 102 12.85 -8.79 -9.49
CA ILE A 102 11.63 -8.66 -10.29
C ILE A 102 11.87 -9.38 -11.61
N ASP A 103 10.93 -10.21 -12.01
CA ASP A 103 10.90 -10.80 -13.35
C ASP A 103 9.63 -10.38 -14.10
N HIS A 104 9.78 -10.20 -15.42
CA HIS A 104 8.68 -9.96 -16.34
C HIS A 104 8.21 -11.28 -16.95
N ILE A 105 6.98 -11.69 -16.67
CA ILE A 105 6.39 -12.94 -17.18
C ILE A 105 6.50 -13.01 -18.70
N ILE A 106 6.02 -11.95 -19.37
CA ILE A 106 6.30 -11.69 -20.78
C ILE A 106 7.51 -10.74 -20.82
N PRO A 107 8.65 -11.16 -21.35
CA PRO A 107 9.85 -10.34 -21.40
C PRO A 107 9.61 -8.99 -22.12
N ARG A 108 10.31 -7.95 -21.67
CA ARG A 108 10.22 -6.61 -22.30
C ARG A 108 10.58 -6.64 -23.78
N SER A 109 11.56 -7.45 -24.19
CA SER A 109 11.95 -7.66 -25.59
C SER A 109 10.86 -8.33 -26.45
N LYS A 110 9.87 -8.96 -25.79
CA LYS A 110 8.71 -9.57 -26.43
C LYS A 110 7.42 -8.76 -26.23
N GLY A 111 7.56 -7.46 -25.93
CA GLY A 111 6.43 -6.54 -25.75
C GLY A 111 5.79 -6.54 -24.35
N GLY A 112 6.38 -7.23 -23.37
CA GLY A 112 5.90 -7.22 -21.98
C GLY A 112 6.11 -5.86 -21.33
N ASN A 113 5.07 -5.34 -20.68
CA ASN A 113 5.11 -4.08 -19.94
C ASN A 113 5.47 -4.30 -18.47
N THR A 114 5.89 -3.25 -17.80
CA THR A 114 6.11 -3.24 -16.36
C THR A 114 4.81 -2.91 -15.65
N SER A 115 4.08 -3.94 -15.22
CA SER A 115 2.77 -3.81 -14.55
C SER A 115 2.61 -4.87 -13.45
N TRP A 116 1.57 -4.70 -12.65
CA TRP A 116 1.22 -5.66 -11.61
C TRP A 116 0.88 -7.05 -12.15
N GLU A 117 0.32 -7.11 -13.35
CA GLU A 117 -0.12 -8.32 -14.00
C GLU A 117 1.00 -9.05 -14.74
N ASN A 118 2.09 -8.33 -15.09
CA ASN A 118 3.20 -8.89 -15.85
C ASN A 118 4.50 -9.03 -15.04
N CYS A 119 4.54 -8.61 -13.79
CA CYS A 119 5.74 -8.70 -12.96
C CYS A 119 5.49 -9.52 -11.70
N VAL A 120 6.49 -10.30 -11.30
CA VAL A 120 6.49 -11.12 -10.08
C VAL A 120 7.81 -11.02 -9.35
N ILE A 121 7.79 -11.35 -8.05
CA ILE A 121 9.01 -11.55 -7.26
C ILE A 121 9.50 -12.98 -7.48
N CYS A 122 10.80 -13.12 -7.74
CA CYS A 122 11.44 -14.40 -7.87
C CYS A 122 12.87 -14.43 -7.27
N CYS A 123 13.42 -15.61 -7.06
CA CYS A 123 14.81 -15.74 -6.69
C CYS A 123 15.73 -15.54 -7.90
N PRO A 124 17.00 -15.13 -7.70
CA PRO A 124 17.95 -14.94 -8.79
C PRO A 124 18.12 -16.15 -9.70
N SER A 125 18.13 -17.38 -9.13
CA SER A 125 18.27 -18.61 -9.91
C SER A 125 17.10 -18.86 -10.87
N CYS A 126 15.84 -18.66 -10.40
CA CYS A 126 14.68 -18.79 -11.28
C CYS A 126 14.65 -17.67 -12.34
N ASN A 127 15.02 -16.45 -11.96
CA ASN A 127 15.12 -15.32 -12.89
C ASN A 127 16.14 -15.62 -14.00
N SER A 128 17.33 -16.10 -13.65
CA SER A 128 18.36 -16.50 -14.62
C SER A 128 17.94 -17.67 -15.50
N LYS A 129 17.28 -18.70 -14.91
CA LYS A 129 16.74 -19.86 -15.67
C LYS A 129 15.72 -19.41 -16.70
N LYS A 130 14.80 -18.52 -16.32
CA LYS A 130 13.79 -17.98 -17.23
C LYS A 130 14.41 -17.07 -18.28
N GLY A 131 15.27 -16.15 -17.87
CA GLY A 131 15.94 -15.21 -18.77
C GLY A 131 14.93 -14.47 -19.65
N ASN A 132 15.24 -14.36 -20.95
CA ASN A 132 14.42 -13.67 -21.95
C ASN A 132 13.37 -14.57 -22.64
N LYS A 133 12.90 -15.59 -21.93
CA LYS A 133 11.91 -16.56 -22.41
C LYS A 133 10.53 -16.28 -21.80
N THR A 134 9.46 -16.64 -22.51
CA THR A 134 8.13 -16.75 -21.91
C THR A 134 8.09 -17.96 -20.96
N LEU A 135 7.03 -18.10 -20.16
CA LEU A 135 6.88 -19.24 -19.25
C LEU A 135 6.89 -20.57 -20.01
N THR A 136 6.14 -20.63 -21.11
CA THR A 136 6.09 -21.82 -21.98
C THR A 136 7.47 -22.20 -22.54
N GLU A 137 8.23 -21.23 -23.05
CA GLU A 137 9.57 -21.44 -23.58
C GLU A 137 10.58 -21.83 -22.49
N ALA A 138 10.38 -21.41 -21.27
CA ALA A 138 11.23 -21.73 -20.13
C ALA A 138 10.86 -23.04 -19.43
N GLY A 139 9.70 -23.61 -19.76
CA GLY A 139 9.11 -24.77 -19.05
C GLY A 139 8.89 -24.44 -17.57
N MET A 140 8.34 -23.27 -17.29
CA MET A 140 8.11 -22.77 -15.93
C MET A 140 6.65 -22.34 -15.76
N ASP A 141 6.13 -22.61 -14.57
CA ASP A 141 4.79 -22.21 -14.17
C ASP A 141 4.83 -21.16 -13.07
N LEU A 142 3.73 -20.43 -12.92
CA LEU A 142 3.51 -19.48 -11.83
C LEU A 142 2.71 -20.13 -10.72
N LEU A 143 3.07 -19.86 -9.48
CA LEU A 143 2.29 -20.28 -8.32
C LEU A 143 0.90 -19.63 -8.30
N ARG A 144 0.84 -18.38 -8.75
CA ARG A 144 -0.42 -17.59 -8.78
C ARG A 144 -0.43 -16.69 -10.01
N ILE A 145 -1.61 -16.49 -10.57
CA ILE A 145 -1.82 -15.46 -11.60
C ILE A 145 -1.67 -14.09 -10.95
N PRO A 146 -0.70 -13.27 -11.39
CA PRO A 146 -0.48 -11.99 -10.77
C PRO A 146 -1.58 -10.98 -11.13
N ALA A 147 -2.03 -10.26 -10.13
CA ALA A 147 -3.03 -9.21 -10.27
C ALA A 147 -2.58 -7.96 -9.48
N LYS A 148 -3.19 -6.83 -9.78
CA LYS A 148 -2.99 -5.62 -9.00
C LYS A 148 -3.54 -5.84 -7.58
N PRO A 149 -2.73 -5.65 -6.53
CA PRO A 149 -3.17 -5.87 -5.16
C PRO A 149 -4.21 -4.82 -4.74
N LYS A 150 -5.15 -5.23 -3.91
CA LYS A 150 -6.07 -4.30 -3.25
C LYS A 150 -5.36 -3.64 -2.06
N PRO A 151 -5.68 -2.39 -1.70
CA PRO A 151 -4.99 -1.66 -0.63
C PRO A 151 -4.88 -2.41 0.70
N HIS A 152 -5.93 -3.17 1.08
CA HIS A 152 -5.92 -3.96 2.32
C HIS A 152 -4.98 -5.17 2.30
N GLN A 153 -4.58 -5.66 1.13
CA GLN A 153 -3.72 -6.83 0.99
C GLN A 153 -2.24 -6.53 1.29
N LEU A 154 -1.85 -5.25 1.38
CA LEU A 154 -0.48 -4.81 1.61
C LEU A 154 -0.24 -4.27 3.03
N GLN A 155 -1.23 -4.36 3.91
CA GLN A 155 -1.11 -3.90 5.30
C GLN A 155 -0.30 -4.84 6.21
N TRP A 156 0.16 -5.99 5.73
CA TRP A 156 0.75 -7.06 6.56
C TRP A 156 2.23 -6.91 6.89
N VAL A 157 2.91 -5.85 6.46
CA VAL A 157 4.36 -5.71 6.67
C VAL A 157 4.72 -4.39 7.37
N LYS A 158 3.99 -4.06 8.45
CA LYS A 158 4.52 -3.18 9.50
C LYS A 158 4.87 -4.06 10.70
N ARG A 159 6.00 -4.74 10.63
CA ARG A 159 6.79 -5.20 11.78
C ARG A 159 8.23 -4.80 11.58
#